data_76d8e6807cc1ed77fdc0d24c489c2de4
#
_entry.id   76d8e6807cc1ed77fdc0d24c489c2de4
#
_cell.length_a   1.000
_cell.length_b   1.000
_cell.length_c   1.000
_cell.angle_alpha   90.00
_cell.angle_beta   90.00
_cell.angle_gamma   90.00
#
_symmetry.space_group_name_H-M   'P 1'
#
loop_
_entity.id
_entity.type
_entity.pdbx_description
1 polymer ?
#
loop_
_entity_poly.entity_id
_entity_poly.type
_entity_poly.pdbx_seq_one_letter_code
_entity_poly.pdbx_strand_id
1 'polypeptide(L)'
;DYGAYRRQNGDERRIRTAYDKRNKYVEGGGSMTKEKEVKEPLFHITKRKSMNWWQSLLTKGASIFAAVIVVGILSIVLIGQNPFRIFGTFFKGLFIDPWTLMLDTALLLGFGLAILPAFKMKYWNMGANGQILMSCLAAIYCMIEFTGKMPEPLIILLMFVASVLMGILWAVIPAIFKAFFNTNETLFTLMMNYMAIGLVNHFSYKHTNYNQVNIGIVNQLTKEAWLPQLGNKYVLPILIIAALTVLMYVYLKYSKHGYEISVVGESQNTARYVGINVRKVVIRTLGVCGVICGIIGFLYAGAISHTVSESTATLGFTAILIAWLAKFNPFVMVATALFVVCLKTGTGQINMDYSLGSTYFADIVTGILFFFVIGSEFFTNYKIKAGSRIRGIIDRIKKLFRKKEKAPAAENMASAGDISEKTEDADVSEHTNKEEIKK
;
A
#
# COMPACT_ATOMS: atom_id res chain seq x y z
N ASP A 1 9.24 37.49 22.84
CA ASP A 1 9.59 37.53 21.40
C ASP A 1 10.96 38.13 21.07
N TYR A 2 11.67 38.64 22.04
CA TYR A 2 13.07 39.13 21.87
C TYR A 2 14.10 37.98 21.66
N GLY A 3 13.78 36.75 22.08
CA GLY A 3 14.66 35.60 21.99
C GLY A 3 14.75 34.98 20.58
N ALA A 4 13.64 35.03 19.81
CA ALA A 4 13.59 34.52 18.45
C ALA A 4 14.31 35.45 17.45
N TYR A 5 14.16 36.77 17.66
CA TYR A 5 14.85 37.80 16.86
C TYR A 5 16.39 37.79 17.04
N ARG A 6 16.86 37.43 18.24
CA ARG A 6 18.29 37.29 18.54
C ARG A 6 18.91 36.02 17.91
N ARG A 7 18.17 34.97 17.77
CA ARG A 7 18.64 33.73 17.11
C ARG A 7 18.75 33.90 15.59
N GLN A 8 17.76 34.54 14.95
CA GLN A 8 17.81 34.82 13.51
C GLN A 8 18.97 35.71 13.11
N ASN A 9 19.24 36.82 13.89
CA ASN A 9 20.37 37.70 13.67
C ASN A 9 21.73 37.03 14.00
N GLY A 10 21.76 36.06 14.90
CA GLY A 10 22.95 35.28 15.24
C GLY A 10 23.36 34.34 14.08
N ASP A 11 22.39 33.73 13.41
CA ASP A 11 22.67 32.84 12.29
C ASP A 11 23.01 33.60 10.99
N GLU A 12 22.40 34.75 10.72
CA GLU A 12 22.80 35.63 9.62
C GLU A 12 24.23 36.18 9.81
N ARG A 13 24.62 36.53 11.02
CA ARG A 13 26.04 36.95 11.32
C ARG A 13 27.00 35.78 11.14
N ARG A 14 26.63 34.56 11.51
CA ARG A 14 27.48 33.37 11.29
C ARG A 14 27.61 33.05 9.80
N ILE A 15 26.56 33.21 9.04
CA ILE A 15 26.56 32.99 7.58
C ILE A 15 27.41 34.11 6.92
N ARG A 16 27.25 35.37 7.29
CA ARG A 16 28.10 36.48 6.77
C ARG A 16 29.57 36.30 7.14
N THR A 17 29.89 35.94 8.39
CA THR A 17 31.29 35.70 8.80
C THR A 17 31.88 34.48 8.12
N ALA A 18 31.11 33.47 7.81
CA ALA A 18 31.54 32.32 7.00
C ALA A 18 31.80 32.72 5.55
N TYR A 19 30.95 33.60 4.99
CA TYR A 19 31.11 34.13 3.62
C TYR A 19 32.32 35.07 3.50
N ASP A 20 32.56 35.98 4.48
CA ASP A 20 33.70 36.88 4.50
C ASP A 20 35.02 36.15 4.76
N LYS A 21 35.01 35.12 5.60
CA LYS A 21 36.17 34.21 5.74
C LYS A 21 36.51 33.50 4.45
N ARG A 22 35.48 33.06 3.71
CA ARG A 22 35.65 32.37 2.42
C ARG A 22 36.28 33.31 1.37
N ASN A 23 35.84 34.57 1.28
CA ASN A 23 36.41 35.56 0.35
C ASN A 23 37.84 36.00 0.73
N LYS A 24 38.18 36.11 2.03
CA LYS A 24 39.56 36.40 2.46
C LYS A 24 40.55 35.28 2.12
N TYR A 25 40.12 34.02 2.01
CA TYR A 25 40.97 32.90 1.56
C TYR A 25 41.18 32.87 0.04
N VAL A 26 40.32 33.55 -0.75
CA VAL A 26 40.47 33.64 -2.22
C VAL A 26 41.47 34.73 -2.63
N GLU A 27 41.70 35.77 -1.79
CA GLU A 27 42.63 36.88 -2.07
C GLU A 27 44.05 36.65 -1.54
N GLY A 28 44.26 35.68 -0.64
CA GLY A 28 45.58 35.31 -0.13
C GLY A 28 46.14 34.09 -0.87
N GLY A 29 47.06 34.32 -1.82
CA GLY A 29 47.75 33.28 -2.62
C GLY A 29 48.49 32.26 -1.76
N GLY A 30 47.79 31.26 -1.26
CA GLY A 30 48.29 30.09 -0.54
C GLY A 30 47.80 28.82 -1.22
N SER A 31 48.75 28.00 -1.62
CA SER A 31 48.69 26.57 -1.99
C SER A 31 47.30 25.97 -2.16
N MET A 32 46.93 25.66 -3.39
CA MET A 32 45.74 24.87 -3.73
C MET A 32 45.76 23.51 -3.01
N THR A 33 45.18 23.46 -1.83
CA THR A 33 44.69 22.17 -1.32
C THR A 33 43.58 21.71 -2.29
N LYS A 34 43.83 20.62 -3.01
CA LYS A 34 42.83 19.97 -3.88
C LYS A 34 41.51 19.85 -3.09
N GLU A 35 40.55 20.72 -3.42
CA GLU A 35 39.17 20.54 -2.97
C GLU A 35 38.79 19.09 -3.30
N LYS A 36 38.46 18.31 -2.26
CA LYS A 36 37.89 16.99 -2.49
C LYS A 36 36.64 17.22 -3.34
N GLU A 37 36.71 16.89 -4.63
CA GLU A 37 35.54 16.84 -5.50
C GLU A 37 34.42 16.10 -4.76
N VAL A 38 33.41 16.82 -4.35
CA VAL A 38 32.19 16.24 -3.79
C VAL A 38 31.63 15.37 -4.89
N LYS A 39 31.84 14.06 -4.79
CA LYS A 39 31.37 13.10 -5.80
C LYS A 39 29.86 13.26 -5.93
N GLU A 40 29.42 13.84 -7.05
CA GLU A 40 27.99 13.96 -7.34
C GLU A 40 27.32 12.57 -7.22
N PRO A 41 26.19 12.48 -6.52
CA PRO A 41 25.47 11.23 -6.39
C PRO A 41 25.06 10.70 -7.77
N LEU A 42 25.10 9.39 -7.96
CA LEU A 42 24.79 8.72 -9.22
C LEU A 42 23.36 8.97 -9.69
N PHE A 43 22.44 9.18 -8.73
CA PHE A 43 21.03 9.47 -8.99
C PHE A 43 20.57 10.66 -8.15
N HIS A 44 19.85 11.57 -8.78
CA HIS A 44 19.13 12.65 -8.11
C HIS A 44 17.63 12.36 -8.11
N ILE A 45 17.05 12.17 -6.93
CA ILE A 45 15.61 11.98 -6.76
C ILE A 45 14.97 13.36 -6.53
N THR A 46 14.16 13.81 -7.47
CA THR A 46 13.44 15.09 -7.38
C THR A 46 11.93 14.87 -7.35
N LYS A 47 11.23 15.54 -6.42
CA LYS A 47 9.78 15.48 -6.36
C LYS A 47 9.17 16.10 -7.64
N ARG A 48 8.21 15.43 -8.26
CA ARG A 48 7.47 15.98 -9.42
C ARG A 48 6.45 17.00 -8.92
N LYS A 49 6.24 18.09 -9.67
CA LYS A 49 5.20 19.09 -9.35
C LYS A 49 3.78 18.52 -9.54
N SER A 50 3.53 17.81 -10.62
CA SER A 50 2.33 17.02 -10.90
C SER A 50 2.57 16.18 -12.15
N MET A 51 1.93 15.02 -12.22
CA MET A 51 1.91 14.19 -13.41
C MET A 51 0.53 14.33 -14.06
N ASN A 52 0.47 14.38 -15.40
CA ASN A 52 -0.81 14.38 -16.10
C ASN A 52 -1.53 13.05 -15.82
N TRP A 53 -2.86 13.06 -15.69
CA TRP A 53 -3.66 11.89 -15.34
C TRP A 53 -3.35 10.66 -16.22
N TRP A 54 -3.25 10.86 -17.53
CA TRP A 54 -2.90 9.81 -18.49
C TRP A 54 -1.50 9.21 -18.27
N GLN A 55 -0.51 10.03 -17.95
CA GLN A 55 0.84 9.55 -17.65
C GLN A 55 0.90 8.75 -16.36
N SER A 56 0.12 9.16 -15.34
CA SER A 56 -0.02 8.41 -14.09
C SER A 56 -0.67 7.04 -14.34
N LEU A 57 -1.72 7.00 -15.17
CA LEU A 57 -2.39 5.76 -15.56
C LEU A 57 -1.44 4.83 -16.33
N LEU A 58 -0.69 5.36 -17.30
CA LEU A 58 0.32 4.60 -18.04
C LEU A 58 1.42 4.04 -17.14
N THR A 59 1.93 4.81 -16.19
CA THR A 59 2.96 4.36 -15.23
C THR A 59 2.45 3.22 -14.37
N LYS A 60 1.22 3.33 -13.86
CA LYS A 60 0.57 2.28 -13.08
C LYS A 60 0.30 1.04 -13.92
N GLY A 61 -0.22 1.21 -15.13
CA GLY A 61 -0.45 0.10 -16.07
C GLY A 61 0.84 -0.64 -16.44
N ALA A 62 1.91 0.10 -16.74
CA ALA A 62 3.22 -0.49 -17.03
C ALA A 62 3.79 -1.28 -15.84
N SER A 63 3.60 -0.77 -14.60
CA SER A 63 4.04 -1.47 -13.40
C SER A 63 3.25 -2.76 -13.17
N ILE A 64 1.93 -2.74 -13.36
CA ILE A 64 1.09 -3.94 -13.27
C ILE A 64 1.50 -4.95 -14.35
N PHE A 65 1.73 -4.50 -15.58
CA PHE A 65 2.19 -5.37 -16.66
C PHE A 65 3.54 -6.00 -16.35
N ALA A 66 4.49 -5.24 -15.81
CA ALA A 66 5.77 -5.76 -15.36
C ALA A 66 5.61 -6.81 -14.24
N ALA A 67 4.71 -6.55 -13.28
CA ALA A 67 4.38 -7.52 -12.23
C ALA A 67 3.81 -8.83 -12.82
N VAL A 68 2.91 -8.74 -13.79
CA VAL A 68 2.33 -9.90 -14.48
C VAL A 68 3.40 -10.71 -15.19
N ILE A 69 4.38 -10.07 -15.84
CA ILE A 69 5.52 -10.77 -16.47
C ILE A 69 6.35 -11.51 -15.40
N VAL A 70 6.70 -10.85 -14.30
CA VAL A 70 7.49 -11.47 -13.22
C VAL A 70 6.74 -12.65 -12.60
N VAL A 71 5.45 -12.50 -12.34
CA VAL A 71 4.58 -13.57 -11.84
C VAL A 71 4.50 -14.72 -12.86
N GLY A 72 4.40 -14.42 -14.15
CA GLY A 72 4.41 -15.44 -15.22
C GLY A 72 5.70 -16.24 -15.25
N ILE A 73 6.86 -15.58 -15.16
CA ILE A 73 8.18 -16.25 -15.09
C ILE A 73 8.26 -17.10 -13.82
N LEU A 74 7.87 -16.57 -12.69
CA LEU A 74 7.89 -17.30 -11.41
C LEU A 74 6.99 -18.54 -11.47
N SER A 75 5.84 -18.43 -12.12
CA SER A 75 4.90 -19.53 -12.31
C SER A 75 5.51 -20.67 -13.13
N ILE A 76 6.28 -20.35 -14.17
CA ILE A 76 7.00 -21.36 -14.95
C ILE A 76 8.07 -22.04 -14.08
N VAL A 77 8.83 -21.25 -13.32
CA VAL A 77 9.96 -21.77 -12.53
C VAL A 77 9.49 -22.62 -11.34
N LEU A 78 8.43 -22.18 -10.63
CA LEU A 78 7.97 -22.84 -9.40
C LEU A 78 6.93 -23.94 -9.64
N ILE A 79 6.04 -23.74 -10.62
CA ILE A 79 4.91 -24.66 -10.86
C ILE A 79 5.14 -25.51 -12.10
N GLY A 80 5.99 -25.08 -13.04
CA GLY A 80 6.21 -25.77 -14.32
C GLY A 80 5.01 -25.69 -15.28
N GLN A 81 4.07 -24.78 -15.05
CA GLN A 81 2.84 -24.65 -15.81
C GLN A 81 2.86 -23.45 -16.76
N ASN A 82 2.03 -23.55 -17.81
CA ASN A 82 1.89 -22.47 -18.78
C ASN A 82 1.28 -21.21 -18.12
N PRO A 83 1.91 -20.03 -18.19
CA PRO A 83 1.42 -18.80 -17.61
C PRO A 83 0.00 -18.44 -18.02
N PHE A 84 -0.37 -18.69 -19.28
CA PHE A 84 -1.73 -18.39 -19.76
C PHE A 84 -2.81 -19.21 -19.05
N ARG A 85 -2.52 -20.47 -18.69
CA ARG A 85 -3.45 -21.29 -17.89
C ARG A 85 -3.57 -20.74 -16.48
N ILE A 86 -2.46 -20.33 -15.88
CA ILE A 86 -2.44 -19.76 -14.53
C ILE A 86 -3.23 -18.45 -14.47
N PHE A 87 -3.08 -17.58 -15.47
CA PHE A 87 -3.92 -16.37 -15.57
C PHE A 87 -5.38 -16.71 -15.82
N GLY A 88 -5.68 -17.74 -16.61
CA GLY A 88 -7.05 -18.24 -16.78
C GLY A 88 -7.68 -18.68 -15.46
N THR A 89 -6.95 -19.46 -14.65
CA THR A 89 -7.36 -19.87 -13.30
C THR A 89 -7.55 -18.67 -12.37
N PHE A 90 -6.65 -17.70 -12.42
CA PHE A 90 -6.76 -16.45 -11.66
C PHE A 90 -8.08 -15.74 -11.92
N PHE A 91 -8.41 -15.48 -13.18
CA PHE A 91 -9.67 -14.82 -13.54
C PHE A 91 -10.89 -15.68 -13.23
N LYS A 92 -10.82 -17.00 -13.45
CA LYS A 92 -11.90 -17.92 -13.06
C LYS A 92 -12.21 -17.81 -11.57
N GLY A 93 -11.19 -17.73 -10.72
CA GLY A 93 -11.34 -17.60 -9.27
C GLY A 93 -12.18 -16.38 -8.83
N LEU A 94 -12.13 -15.29 -9.59
CA LEU A 94 -12.89 -14.07 -9.25
C LEU A 94 -14.40 -14.23 -9.42
N PHE A 95 -14.84 -15.17 -10.27
CA PHE A 95 -16.24 -15.36 -10.60
C PHE A 95 -16.86 -16.62 -9.97
N ILE A 96 -16.09 -17.42 -9.22
CA ILE A 96 -16.60 -18.64 -8.57
C ILE A 96 -17.59 -18.29 -7.46
N ASP A 97 -17.22 -17.35 -6.58
CA ASP A 97 -18.08 -16.90 -5.48
C ASP A 97 -18.04 -15.36 -5.33
N PRO A 98 -18.85 -14.66 -6.12
CA PRO A 98 -18.88 -13.20 -6.08
C PRO A 98 -19.37 -12.64 -4.73
N TRP A 99 -20.20 -13.39 -3.98
CA TRP A 99 -20.65 -12.95 -2.67
C TRP A 99 -19.56 -12.95 -1.63
N THR A 100 -18.72 -13.97 -1.60
CA THR A 100 -17.54 -14.02 -0.72
C THR A 100 -16.53 -12.94 -1.11
N LEU A 101 -16.31 -12.71 -2.40
CA LEU A 101 -15.44 -11.64 -2.88
C LEU A 101 -15.93 -10.26 -2.42
N MET A 102 -17.23 -10.00 -2.50
CA MET A 102 -17.83 -8.75 -2.01
C MET A 102 -17.73 -8.60 -0.49
N LEU A 103 -17.94 -9.69 0.26
CA LEU A 103 -17.78 -9.69 1.72
C LEU A 103 -16.35 -9.41 2.14
N ASP A 104 -15.38 -10.11 1.54
CA ASP A 104 -13.95 -9.91 1.85
C ASP A 104 -13.51 -8.48 1.51
N THR A 105 -14.03 -7.93 0.39
CA THR A 105 -13.80 -6.53 0.03
C THR A 105 -14.38 -5.59 1.08
N ALA A 106 -15.59 -5.83 1.55
CA ALA A 106 -16.22 -5.03 2.59
C ALA A 106 -15.43 -5.13 3.91
N LEU A 107 -15.02 -6.34 4.32
CA LEU A 107 -14.23 -6.53 5.54
C LEU A 107 -12.89 -5.81 5.47
N LEU A 108 -12.13 -5.98 4.40
CA LEU A 108 -10.86 -5.28 4.20
C LEU A 108 -11.06 -3.76 4.20
N LEU A 109 -12.12 -3.27 3.54
CA LEU A 109 -12.50 -1.87 3.57
C LEU A 109 -12.83 -1.41 5.00
N GLY A 110 -13.58 -2.21 5.77
CA GLY A 110 -13.89 -1.93 7.17
C GLY A 110 -12.64 -1.73 8.02
N PHE A 111 -11.69 -2.66 7.94
CA PHE A 111 -10.38 -2.49 8.59
C PHE A 111 -9.67 -1.21 8.16
N GLY A 112 -9.71 -0.89 6.86
CA GLY A 112 -9.15 0.36 6.34
C GLY A 112 -9.83 1.60 6.91
N LEU A 113 -11.16 1.60 7.02
CA LEU A 113 -11.93 2.69 7.63
C LEU A 113 -11.60 2.85 9.12
N ALA A 114 -11.36 1.75 9.85
CA ALA A 114 -11.00 1.77 11.26
C ALA A 114 -9.67 2.50 11.52
N ILE A 115 -8.70 2.35 10.64
CA ILE A 115 -7.38 2.98 10.80
C ILE A 115 -7.29 4.36 10.14
N LEU A 116 -8.19 4.68 9.22
CA LEU A 116 -8.14 5.87 8.37
C LEU A 116 -8.01 7.20 9.14
N PRO A 117 -8.80 7.49 10.20
CA PRO A 117 -8.69 8.74 10.94
C PRO A 117 -7.33 8.92 11.62
N ALA A 118 -6.78 7.83 12.18
CA ALA A 118 -5.47 7.82 12.83
C ALA A 118 -4.35 8.12 11.81
N PHE A 119 -4.35 7.45 10.67
CA PHE A 119 -3.33 7.64 9.63
C PHE A 119 -3.42 9.02 8.98
N LYS A 120 -4.62 9.57 8.80
CA LYS A 120 -4.80 10.95 8.32
C LYS A 120 -4.20 11.98 9.28
N MET A 121 -4.22 11.69 10.58
CA MET A 121 -3.57 12.48 11.63
C MET A 121 -2.05 12.22 11.71
N LYS A 122 -1.49 11.32 10.89
CA LYS A 122 -0.12 10.79 10.98
C LYS A 122 0.19 10.09 12.32
N TYR A 123 -0.82 9.51 12.94
CA TYR A 123 -0.69 8.59 14.04
C TYR A 123 -0.64 7.15 13.49
N TRP A 124 0.48 6.47 13.69
CA TRP A 124 0.72 5.13 13.15
C TRP A 124 0.06 4.06 14.03
N ASN A 125 -1.26 3.88 13.86
CA ASN A 125 -2.00 2.84 14.57
C ASN A 125 -1.81 1.47 13.89
N MET A 126 -0.85 0.68 14.39
CA MET A 126 -0.66 -0.72 13.97
C MET A 126 -1.53 -1.70 14.76
N GLY A 127 -2.38 -1.19 15.68
CA GLY A 127 -3.15 -1.97 16.64
C GLY A 127 -4.53 -2.42 16.17
N ALA A 128 -4.92 -2.18 14.93
CA ALA A 128 -6.27 -2.47 14.45
C ALA A 128 -6.67 -3.95 14.60
N ASN A 129 -5.73 -4.86 14.35
CA ASN A 129 -5.99 -6.30 14.53
C ASN A 129 -6.39 -6.61 15.98
N GLY A 130 -5.62 -6.14 16.95
CA GLY A 130 -5.92 -6.36 18.38
C GLY A 130 -7.19 -5.65 18.82
N GLN A 131 -7.48 -4.46 18.30
CA GLN A 131 -8.71 -3.73 18.62
C GLN A 131 -9.95 -4.51 18.15
N ILE A 132 -9.94 -5.03 16.91
CA ILE A 132 -11.03 -5.84 16.36
C ILE A 132 -11.12 -7.18 17.05
N LEU A 133 -9.98 -7.82 17.33
CA LEU A 133 -9.93 -9.11 18.00
C LEU A 133 -10.51 -9.05 19.42
N MET A 134 -10.17 -8.02 20.19
CA MET A 134 -10.74 -7.82 21.53
C MET A 134 -12.21 -7.46 21.49
N SER A 135 -12.64 -6.71 20.48
CA SER A 135 -14.05 -6.41 20.25
C SER A 135 -14.86 -7.66 19.90
N CYS A 136 -14.32 -8.54 19.06
CA CYS A 136 -14.90 -9.82 18.74
C CYS A 136 -14.97 -10.74 19.99
N LEU A 137 -13.89 -10.76 20.77
CA LEU A 137 -13.85 -11.51 22.04
C LEU A 137 -14.97 -11.09 22.99
N ALA A 138 -15.20 -9.78 23.16
CA ALA A 138 -16.26 -9.27 24.02
C ALA A 138 -17.65 -9.67 23.52
N ALA A 139 -17.89 -9.64 22.20
CA ALA A 139 -19.14 -10.09 21.61
C ALA A 139 -19.34 -11.61 21.80
N ILE A 140 -18.33 -12.42 21.53
CA ILE A 140 -18.39 -13.89 21.72
C ILE A 140 -18.58 -14.26 23.18
N TYR A 141 -17.92 -13.55 24.11
CA TYR A 141 -18.15 -13.75 25.54
C TYR A 141 -19.63 -13.52 25.91
N CYS A 142 -20.22 -12.43 25.44
CA CYS A 142 -21.64 -12.15 25.66
C CYS A 142 -22.53 -13.24 25.01
N MET A 143 -22.19 -13.71 23.82
CA MET A 143 -22.93 -14.78 23.13
C MET A 143 -22.90 -16.08 23.96
N ILE A 144 -21.76 -16.48 24.51
CA ILE A 144 -21.65 -17.72 25.30
C ILE A 144 -22.39 -17.60 26.65
N GLU A 145 -22.19 -16.47 27.36
CA GLU A 145 -22.67 -16.34 28.74
C GLU A 145 -24.17 -16.11 28.83
N PHE A 146 -24.80 -15.40 27.87
CA PHE A 146 -26.18 -14.97 27.97
C PHE A 146 -27.15 -15.75 27.09
N THR A 147 -26.68 -16.63 26.19
CA THR A 147 -27.54 -17.55 25.43
C THR A 147 -28.35 -18.42 26.33
N GLY A 148 -29.65 -18.51 26.08
CA GLY A 148 -30.62 -19.26 26.92
C GLY A 148 -31.00 -18.57 28.23
N LYS A 149 -30.39 -17.44 28.61
CA LYS A 149 -30.69 -16.68 29.83
C LYS A 149 -31.52 -15.41 29.55
N MET A 150 -31.45 -14.87 28.31
CA MET A 150 -32.10 -13.62 27.94
C MET A 150 -32.74 -13.71 26.56
N PRO A 151 -33.72 -12.83 26.24
CA PRO A 151 -34.26 -12.74 24.86
C PRO A 151 -33.17 -12.41 23.85
N GLU A 152 -33.21 -13.03 22.69
CA GLU A 152 -32.23 -12.91 21.62
C GLU A 152 -31.92 -11.44 21.19
N PRO A 153 -32.91 -10.54 20.99
CA PRO A 153 -32.61 -9.15 20.64
C PRO A 153 -31.80 -8.41 21.70
N LEU A 154 -31.98 -8.76 22.98
CA LEU A 154 -31.24 -8.15 24.09
C LEU A 154 -29.79 -8.66 24.12
N ILE A 155 -29.56 -9.94 23.80
CA ILE A 155 -28.21 -10.51 23.67
C ILE A 155 -27.45 -9.81 22.53
N ILE A 156 -28.10 -9.64 21.36
CA ILE A 156 -27.49 -8.95 20.21
C ILE A 156 -27.14 -7.50 20.56
N LEU A 157 -28.02 -6.79 21.25
CA LEU A 157 -27.75 -5.44 21.72
C LEU A 157 -26.57 -5.41 22.70
N LEU A 158 -26.51 -6.34 23.63
CA LEU A 158 -25.42 -6.44 24.61
C LEU A 158 -24.09 -6.76 23.93
N MET A 159 -24.08 -7.67 22.96
CA MET A 159 -22.93 -7.99 22.12
C MET A 159 -22.41 -6.74 21.37
N PHE A 160 -23.31 -5.96 20.78
CA PHE A 160 -22.96 -4.72 20.08
C PHE A 160 -22.31 -3.71 21.05
N VAL A 161 -22.95 -3.44 22.18
CA VAL A 161 -22.46 -2.48 23.18
C VAL A 161 -21.10 -2.93 23.74
N ALA A 162 -21.00 -4.19 24.15
CA ALA A 162 -19.75 -4.76 24.70
C ALA A 162 -18.59 -4.70 23.68
N SER A 163 -18.87 -5.03 22.43
CA SER A 163 -17.91 -5.01 21.35
C SER A 163 -17.38 -3.58 21.10
N VAL A 164 -18.29 -2.59 21.01
CA VAL A 164 -17.91 -1.19 20.80
C VAL A 164 -17.14 -0.64 21.99
N LEU A 165 -17.58 -0.89 23.21
CA LEU A 165 -16.88 -0.45 24.42
C LEU A 165 -15.47 -1.04 24.51
N MET A 166 -15.32 -2.34 24.24
CA MET A 166 -14.02 -2.99 24.25
C MET A 166 -13.10 -2.45 23.13
N GLY A 167 -13.62 -2.19 21.93
CA GLY A 167 -12.88 -1.55 20.85
C GLY A 167 -12.38 -0.17 21.22
N ILE A 168 -13.23 0.66 21.84
CA ILE A 168 -12.85 2.00 22.35
C ILE A 168 -11.77 1.86 23.42
N LEU A 169 -11.98 1.01 24.42
CA LEU A 169 -11.04 0.81 25.52
C LEU A 169 -9.66 0.42 24.96
N TRP A 170 -9.61 -0.57 24.08
CA TRP A 170 -8.36 -1.07 23.50
C TRP A 170 -7.64 -0.04 22.62
N ALA A 171 -8.39 0.85 21.94
CA ALA A 171 -7.84 1.92 21.11
C ALA A 171 -7.38 3.14 21.92
N VAL A 172 -8.08 3.46 23.02
CA VAL A 172 -7.81 4.67 23.80
C VAL A 172 -6.59 4.49 24.72
N ILE A 173 -6.29 3.28 25.18
CA ILE A 173 -5.10 3.02 26.00
C ILE A 173 -3.82 3.56 25.34
N PRO A 174 -3.41 3.13 24.14
CA PRO A 174 -2.20 3.66 23.48
C PRO A 174 -2.32 5.15 23.16
N ALA A 175 -3.53 5.65 22.91
CA ALA A 175 -3.76 7.07 22.66
C ALA A 175 -3.45 7.95 23.87
N ILE A 176 -3.82 7.50 25.09
CA ILE A 176 -3.50 8.17 26.35
C ILE A 176 -2.00 8.23 26.54
N PHE A 177 -1.31 7.08 26.40
CA PHE A 177 0.14 7.04 26.55
C PHE A 177 0.86 7.95 25.56
N LYS A 178 0.39 8.02 24.29
CA LYS A 178 0.91 8.97 23.31
C LYS A 178 0.65 10.43 23.68
N ALA A 179 -0.57 10.74 24.11
CA ALA A 179 -1.00 12.11 24.39
C ALA A 179 -0.30 12.71 25.60
N PHE A 180 -0.01 11.93 26.64
CA PHE A 180 0.55 12.42 27.89
C PHE A 180 2.06 12.17 28.01
N PHE A 181 2.54 11.01 27.55
CA PHE A 181 3.94 10.59 27.70
C PHE A 181 4.75 10.64 26.40
N ASN A 182 4.12 11.01 25.28
CA ASN A 182 4.75 11.04 23.96
C ASN A 182 5.48 9.73 23.57
N THR A 183 4.91 8.59 23.97
CA THR A 183 5.43 7.25 23.65
C THR A 183 5.43 6.99 22.14
N ASN A 184 6.21 6.00 21.70
CA ASN A 184 6.16 5.53 20.31
C ASN A 184 4.85 4.77 20.07
N GLU A 185 3.92 5.40 19.32
CA GLU A 185 2.59 4.85 19.05
C GLU A 185 2.62 3.55 18.24
N THR A 186 3.55 3.43 17.30
CA THR A 186 3.68 2.23 16.45
C THR A 186 4.04 1.00 17.28
N LEU A 187 5.08 1.14 18.12
CA LEU A 187 5.54 0.05 18.97
C LEU A 187 4.48 -0.32 20.01
N PHE A 188 3.86 0.69 20.64
CA PHE A 188 2.85 0.45 21.68
C PHE A 188 1.62 -0.28 21.12
N THR A 189 1.08 0.19 19.99
CA THR A 189 -0.08 -0.43 19.35
C THR A 189 0.22 -1.83 18.81
N LEU A 190 1.46 -2.08 18.33
CA LEU A 190 1.89 -3.41 17.92
C LEU A 190 1.95 -4.39 19.10
N MET A 191 2.48 -3.95 20.27
CA MET A 191 2.49 -4.77 21.48
C MET A 191 1.07 -5.09 21.96
N MET A 192 0.14 -4.15 21.83
CA MET A 192 -1.27 -4.37 22.14
C MET A 192 -1.92 -5.47 21.27
N ASN A 193 -1.47 -5.67 20.01
CA ASN A 193 -1.93 -6.80 19.21
C ASN A 193 -1.51 -8.14 19.82
N TYR A 194 -0.25 -8.29 20.23
CA TYR A 194 0.22 -9.53 20.85
C TYR A 194 -0.48 -9.82 22.18
N MET A 195 -0.75 -8.77 22.96
CA MET A 195 -1.55 -8.91 24.19
C MET A 195 -2.98 -9.38 23.87
N ALA A 196 -3.61 -8.85 22.83
CA ALA A 196 -4.94 -9.27 22.39
C ALA A 196 -4.96 -10.74 21.97
N ILE A 197 -3.98 -11.18 21.18
CA ILE A 197 -3.80 -12.57 20.76
C ILE A 197 -3.65 -13.47 21.99
N GLY A 198 -2.80 -13.10 22.94
CA GLY A 198 -2.61 -13.87 24.19
C GLY A 198 -3.89 -14.01 25.00
N LEU A 199 -4.69 -12.94 25.12
CA LEU A 199 -5.97 -12.96 25.82
C LEU A 199 -7.01 -13.84 25.12
N VAL A 200 -7.09 -13.76 23.80
CA VAL A 200 -7.99 -14.61 23.00
C VAL A 200 -7.58 -16.07 23.09
N ASN A 201 -6.30 -16.39 23.01
CA ASN A 201 -5.81 -17.76 23.14
C ASN A 201 -6.08 -18.31 24.54
N HIS A 202 -5.90 -17.49 25.60
CA HIS A 202 -6.26 -17.88 26.97
C HIS A 202 -7.77 -18.13 27.11
N PHE A 203 -8.60 -17.25 26.56
CA PHE A 203 -10.05 -17.42 26.55
C PHE A 203 -10.47 -18.69 25.80
N SER A 204 -9.89 -18.92 24.63
CA SER A 204 -10.15 -20.12 23.82
C SER A 204 -9.78 -21.39 24.60
N TYR A 205 -8.61 -21.42 25.22
CA TYR A 205 -8.18 -22.55 26.03
C TYR A 205 -9.16 -22.88 27.16
N LYS A 206 -9.72 -21.86 27.83
CA LYS A 206 -10.66 -22.04 28.96
C LYS A 206 -12.05 -22.56 28.52
N HIS A 207 -12.47 -22.24 27.26
CA HIS A 207 -13.82 -22.57 26.77
C HIS A 207 -13.83 -23.68 25.69
N THR A 208 -12.69 -24.28 25.42
CA THR A 208 -12.55 -25.35 24.44
C THR A 208 -12.66 -26.73 25.12
N ASN A 209 -13.32 -27.68 24.45
CA ASN A 209 -13.35 -29.08 24.84
C ASN A 209 -11.99 -29.75 24.60
N TYR A 210 -11.63 -30.75 25.39
CA TYR A 210 -10.34 -31.44 25.51
C TYR A 210 -9.66 -31.88 24.17
N ASN A 211 -10.37 -31.86 23.03
CA ASN A 211 -9.85 -32.34 21.75
C ASN A 211 -9.85 -31.28 20.65
N GLN A 212 -10.05 -30.00 20.94
CA GLN A 212 -10.11 -28.93 19.94
C GLN A 212 -9.12 -27.82 20.27
N VAL A 213 -8.52 -27.23 19.23
CA VAL A 213 -7.56 -26.11 19.39
C VAL A 213 -8.27 -24.76 19.53
N ASN A 214 -9.51 -24.65 19.02
CA ASN A 214 -10.32 -23.42 19.02
C ASN A 214 -11.72 -23.70 19.59
N ILE A 215 -12.42 -22.64 20.03
CA ILE A 215 -13.78 -22.70 20.58
C ILE A 215 -14.80 -23.33 19.61
N GLY A 216 -14.48 -23.39 18.31
CA GLY A 216 -15.44 -23.78 17.29
C GLY A 216 -16.48 -22.68 17.01
N ILE A 217 -17.53 -23.04 16.29
CA ILE A 217 -18.63 -22.11 15.99
C ILE A 217 -19.61 -22.13 17.18
N VAL A 218 -19.77 -20.96 17.82
CA VAL A 218 -20.65 -20.80 18.97
C VAL A 218 -22.12 -20.88 18.50
N ASN A 219 -22.95 -21.59 19.26
CA ASN A 219 -24.38 -21.77 19.00
C ASN A 219 -24.71 -22.33 17.59
N GLN A 220 -23.86 -23.22 17.07
CA GLN A 220 -24.01 -23.76 15.71
C GLN A 220 -25.38 -24.45 15.47
N LEU A 221 -25.93 -25.12 16.47
CA LEU A 221 -27.19 -25.85 16.38
C LEU A 221 -28.42 -24.94 16.55
N THR A 222 -28.39 -24.05 17.52
CA THR A 222 -29.54 -23.19 17.86
C THR A 222 -29.57 -21.91 17.03
N LYS A 223 -28.41 -21.45 16.57
CA LYS A 223 -28.20 -20.14 15.90
C LYS A 223 -28.66 -18.93 16.73
N GLU A 224 -28.84 -19.11 18.03
CA GLU A 224 -29.20 -18.04 18.95
C GLU A 224 -28.11 -16.98 19.03
N ALA A 225 -28.52 -15.73 19.13
CA ALA A 225 -27.65 -14.55 19.14
C ALA A 225 -26.81 -14.33 17.84
N TRP A 226 -27.18 -15.02 16.77
CA TRP A 226 -26.65 -14.71 15.45
C TRP A 226 -27.42 -13.52 14.84
N LEU A 227 -26.72 -12.70 14.06
CA LEU A 227 -27.39 -11.59 13.39
C LEU A 227 -28.37 -12.10 12.32
N PRO A 228 -29.53 -11.43 12.17
CA PRO A 228 -30.54 -11.83 11.20
C PRO A 228 -29.98 -11.77 9.78
N GLN A 229 -30.28 -12.78 8.97
CA GLN A 229 -29.86 -12.83 7.58
C GLN A 229 -30.87 -12.11 6.67
N LEU A 230 -30.44 -11.03 6.02
CA LEU A 230 -31.25 -10.30 5.04
C LEU A 230 -31.15 -10.99 3.67
N GLY A 231 -31.91 -12.06 3.47
CA GLY A 231 -31.87 -12.86 2.24
C GLY A 231 -30.61 -13.72 2.11
N ASN A 232 -29.44 -13.16 2.33
CA ASN A 232 -28.16 -13.88 2.34
C ASN A 232 -27.31 -13.42 3.54
N LYS A 233 -26.52 -14.32 4.11
CA LYS A 233 -25.62 -14.05 5.25
C LYS A 233 -24.61 -12.93 4.97
N TYR A 234 -24.29 -12.64 3.72
CA TYR A 234 -23.30 -11.66 3.29
C TYR A 234 -23.83 -10.23 3.24
N VAL A 235 -25.14 -10.04 3.03
CA VAL A 235 -25.73 -8.73 2.70
C VAL A 235 -25.64 -7.74 3.86
N LEU A 236 -25.95 -8.18 5.07
CA LEU A 236 -25.97 -7.31 6.25
C LEU A 236 -24.59 -6.71 6.56
N PRO A 237 -23.48 -7.48 6.64
CA PRO A 237 -22.15 -6.92 6.82
C PRO A 237 -21.74 -5.93 5.72
N ILE A 238 -22.03 -6.26 4.46
CA ILE A 238 -21.72 -5.39 3.32
C ILE A 238 -22.45 -4.05 3.43
N LEU A 239 -23.75 -4.06 3.75
CA LEU A 239 -24.55 -2.84 3.91
C LEU A 239 -24.04 -1.96 5.07
N ILE A 240 -23.71 -2.57 6.21
CA ILE A 240 -23.19 -1.82 7.38
C ILE A 240 -21.85 -1.15 7.02
N ILE A 241 -20.95 -1.86 6.35
CA ILE A 241 -19.64 -1.29 5.98
C ILE A 241 -19.79 -0.24 4.88
N ALA A 242 -20.71 -0.42 3.92
CA ALA A 242 -21.04 0.60 2.93
C ALA A 242 -21.57 1.87 3.59
N ALA A 243 -22.49 1.75 4.55
CA ALA A 243 -22.99 2.87 5.33
C ALA A 243 -21.87 3.57 6.15
N LEU A 244 -20.99 2.78 6.78
CA LEU A 244 -19.80 3.30 7.47
C LEU A 244 -18.86 4.05 6.54
N THR A 245 -18.71 3.62 5.28
CA THR A 245 -17.88 4.29 4.27
C THR A 245 -18.40 5.69 3.98
N VAL A 246 -19.71 5.82 3.75
CA VAL A 246 -20.37 7.12 3.53
C VAL A 246 -20.24 8.00 4.77
N LEU A 247 -20.54 7.44 5.95
CA LEU A 247 -20.46 8.15 7.21
C LEU A 247 -19.03 8.65 7.48
N MET A 248 -18.02 7.83 7.25
CA MET A 248 -16.61 8.19 7.42
C MET A 248 -16.19 9.30 6.45
N TYR A 249 -16.65 9.24 5.20
CA TYR A 249 -16.38 10.31 4.23
C TYR A 249 -16.97 11.65 4.69
N VAL A 250 -18.25 11.64 5.10
CA VAL A 250 -18.94 12.84 5.61
C VAL A 250 -18.24 13.34 6.88
N TYR A 251 -17.93 12.46 7.80
CA TYR A 251 -17.23 12.80 9.04
C TYR A 251 -15.87 13.46 8.78
N LEU A 252 -15.00 12.87 7.95
CA LEU A 252 -13.66 13.42 7.70
C LEU A 252 -13.67 14.70 6.86
N LYS A 253 -14.71 14.93 6.03
CA LYS A 253 -14.77 16.08 5.13
C LYS A 253 -15.52 17.27 5.73
N TYR A 254 -16.60 17.02 6.47
CA TYR A 254 -17.53 18.06 6.87
C TYR A 254 -17.55 18.30 8.38
N SER A 255 -17.01 17.40 9.23
CA SER A 255 -17.04 17.63 10.68
C SER A 255 -15.88 18.52 11.15
N LYS A 256 -16.12 19.26 12.25
CA LYS A 256 -15.09 20.04 12.94
C LYS A 256 -13.89 19.16 13.34
N HIS A 257 -14.17 17.95 13.83
CA HIS A 257 -13.11 17.01 14.23
C HIS A 257 -12.30 16.48 13.04
N GLY A 258 -12.92 16.27 11.86
CA GLY A 258 -12.22 15.91 10.62
C GLY A 258 -11.25 17.01 10.17
N TYR A 259 -11.62 18.28 10.36
CA TYR A 259 -10.72 19.41 10.14
C TYR A 259 -9.55 19.39 11.13
N GLU A 260 -9.82 19.24 12.44
CA GLU A 260 -8.79 19.14 13.48
C GLU A 260 -7.79 18.01 13.20
N ILE A 261 -8.27 16.83 12.79
CA ILE A 261 -7.44 15.68 12.36
C ILE A 261 -6.50 16.08 11.22
N SER A 262 -7.01 16.79 10.21
CA SER A 262 -6.22 17.21 9.05
C SER A 262 -5.13 18.21 9.44
N VAL A 263 -5.46 19.21 10.26
CA VAL A 263 -4.50 20.23 10.72
C VAL A 263 -3.41 19.62 11.59
N VAL A 264 -3.78 18.73 12.54
CA VAL A 264 -2.81 18.01 13.38
C VAL A 264 -1.89 17.14 12.52
N GLY A 265 -2.46 16.50 11.48
CA GLY A 265 -1.70 15.67 10.54
C GLY A 265 -0.72 16.45 9.66
N GLU A 266 -1.00 17.72 9.34
CA GLU A 266 -0.06 18.58 8.63
C GLU A 266 1.09 19.01 9.55
N SER A 267 0.76 19.63 10.70
CA SER A 267 1.74 20.07 11.68
C SER A 267 1.10 20.22 13.07
N GLN A 268 1.62 19.47 14.05
CA GLN A 268 1.19 19.59 15.44
C GLN A 268 1.48 20.99 16.04
N ASN A 269 2.55 21.64 15.61
CA ASN A 269 2.88 22.98 16.07
C ASN A 269 1.87 24.00 15.54
N THR A 270 1.55 23.93 14.24
CA THR A 270 0.53 24.79 13.62
C THR A 270 -0.83 24.58 14.29
N ALA A 271 -1.22 23.34 14.58
CA ALA A 271 -2.45 23.05 15.31
C ALA A 271 -2.52 23.72 16.68
N ARG A 272 -1.43 23.73 17.43
CA ARG A 272 -1.32 24.41 18.73
C ARG A 272 -1.44 25.94 18.59
N TYR A 273 -0.83 26.53 17.56
CA TYR A 273 -0.93 27.97 17.28
C TYR A 273 -2.37 28.41 17.01
N VAL A 274 -3.16 27.59 16.33
CA VAL A 274 -4.56 27.85 16.04
C VAL A 274 -5.50 27.52 17.23
N GLY A 275 -4.94 27.08 18.37
CA GLY A 275 -5.68 26.79 19.60
C GLY A 275 -6.27 25.36 19.64
N ILE A 276 -5.87 24.45 18.74
CA ILE A 276 -6.34 23.06 18.74
C ILE A 276 -5.59 22.27 19.82
N ASN A 277 -6.35 21.63 20.72
CA ASN A 277 -5.78 20.76 21.74
C ASN A 277 -5.40 19.37 21.16
N VAL A 278 -4.14 19.22 20.73
CA VAL A 278 -3.62 18.01 20.10
C VAL A 278 -3.88 16.75 20.93
N ARG A 279 -3.74 16.81 22.28
CA ARG A 279 -3.99 15.65 23.16
C ARG A 279 -5.44 15.15 23.06
N LYS A 280 -6.41 16.08 23.12
CA LYS A 280 -7.83 15.74 22.99
C LYS A 280 -8.16 15.19 21.60
N VAL A 281 -7.55 15.75 20.55
CA VAL A 281 -7.75 15.26 19.16
C VAL A 281 -7.23 13.84 19.02
N VAL A 282 -6.04 13.52 19.53
CA VAL A 282 -5.46 12.15 19.48
C VAL A 282 -6.39 11.15 20.17
N ILE A 283 -6.80 11.40 21.43
CA ILE A 283 -7.65 10.48 22.19
C ILE A 283 -9.01 10.28 21.51
N ARG A 284 -9.65 11.36 21.05
CA ARG A 284 -10.94 11.30 20.37
C ARG A 284 -10.85 10.55 19.04
N THR A 285 -9.77 10.78 18.28
CA THR A 285 -9.56 10.10 17.00
C THR A 285 -9.41 8.60 17.18
N LEU A 286 -8.60 8.17 18.16
CA LEU A 286 -8.43 6.74 18.45
C LEU A 286 -9.72 6.14 19.04
N GLY A 287 -10.50 6.92 19.80
CA GLY A 287 -11.84 6.49 20.23
C GLY A 287 -12.77 6.19 19.05
N VAL A 288 -12.79 7.06 18.01
CA VAL A 288 -13.54 6.81 16.77
C VAL A 288 -13.03 5.57 16.04
N CYS A 289 -11.71 5.39 15.95
CA CYS A 289 -11.11 4.15 15.40
C CYS A 289 -11.60 2.93 16.17
N GLY A 290 -11.63 3.00 17.52
CA GLY A 290 -12.13 1.94 18.39
C GLY A 290 -13.61 1.62 18.19
N VAL A 291 -14.46 2.61 17.96
CA VAL A 291 -15.89 2.40 17.62
C VAL A 291 -16.01 1.57 16.34
N ILE A 292 -15.27 1.93 15.30
CA ILE A 292 -15.32 1.19 14.02
C ILE A 292 -14.78 -0.22 14.19
N CYS A 293 -13.66 -0.40 14.91
CA CYS A 293 -13.14 -1.72 15.26
C CYS A 293 -14.17 -2.53 16.03
N GLY A 294 -14.91 -1.89 16.95
CA GLY A 294 -16.03 -2.49 17.70
C GLY A 294 -17.12 -3.02 16.78
N ILE A 295 -17.57 -2.20 15.83
CA ILE A 295 -18.59 -2.61 14.86
C ILE A 295 -18.12 -3.80 14.02
N ILE A 296 -16.85 -3.79 13.57
CA ILE A 296 -16.28 -4.88 12.77
C ILE A 296 -16.15 -6.15 13.61
N GLY A 297 -15.68 -6.06 14.87
CA GLY A 297 -15.60 -7.19 15.78
C GLY A 297 -16.98 -7.82 16.07
N PHE A 298 -18.01 -6.98 16.24
CA PHE A 298 -19.39 -7.42 16.35
C PHE A 298 -19.89 -8.17 15.10
N LEU A 299 -19.57 -7.66 13.89
CA LEU A 299 -19.93 -8.35 12.65
C LEU A 299 -19.22 -9.69 12.50
N TYR A 300 -17.95 -9.80 12.89
CA TYR A 300 -17.25 -11.08 12.91
C TYR A 300 -17.93 -12.08 13.85
N ALA A 301 -18.24 -11.67 15.07
CA ALA A 301 -18.87 -12.54 16.06
C ALA A 301 -20.30 -12.94 15.65
N GLY A 302 -21.12 -11.96 15.24
CA GLY A 302 -22.55 -12.18 15.04
C GLY A 302 -22.99 -12.61 13.65
N ALA A 303 -22.20 -12.31 12.59
CA ALA A 303 -22.63 -12.53 11.21
C ALA A 303 -21.69 -13.37 10.35
N ILE A 304 -20.40 -13.47 10.69
CA ILE A 304 -19.40 -14.00 9.76
C ILE A 304 -18.81 -15.31 10.27
N SER A 305 -18.04 -15.28 11.34
CA SER A 305 -17.29 -16.41 11.84
C SER A 305 -17.95 -17.12 13.02
N HIS A 306 -18.78 -16.41 13.79
CA HIS A 306 -19.41 -16.90 15.02
C HIS A 306 -18.42 -17.57 16.00
N THR A 307 -17.16 -17.16 15.92
CA THR A 307 -16.06 -17.65 16.75
C THR A 307 -15.02 -16.56 16.91
N VAL A 308 -14.09 -16.74 17.83
CA VAL A 308 -12.92 -15.89 17.99
C VAL A 308 -11.66 -16.75 18.02
N SER A 309 -10.69 -16.39 17.19
CA SER A 309 -9.38 -17.02 17.11
C SER A 309 -8.34 -16.00 16.67
N GLU A 310 -7.07 -16.32 16.81
CA GLU A 310 -5.98 -15.48 16.30
C GLU A 310 -6.16 -15.10 14.83
N SER A 311 -6.68 -16.01 14.02
CA SER A 311 -6.91 -15.81 12.57
C SER A 311 -8.11 -14.90 12.24
N THR A 312 -8.97 -14.57 13.22
CA THR A 312 -10.20 -13.78 12.98
C THR A 312 -9.88 -12.36 12.48
N ALA A 313 -8.78 -11.75 12.92
CA ALA A 313 -8.46 -10.35 12.62
C ALA A 313 -7.03 -10.20 12.08
N THR A 314 -6.79 -10.65 10.85
CA THR A 314 -5.46 -10.62 10.20
C THR A 314 -5.29 -9.55 9.13
N LEU A 315 -6.38 -8.84 8.76
CA LEU A 315 -6.40 -7.92 7.63
C LEU A 315 -5.79 -6.54 7.91
N GLY A 316 -5.36 -6.23 9.14
CA GLY A 316 -4.94 -4.87 9.53
C GLY A 316 -3.73 -4.36 8.75
N PHE A 317 -2.72 -5.17 8.49
CA PHE A 317 -1.57 -4.74 7.69
C PHE A 317 -1.94 -4.50 6.23
N THR A 318 -2.78 -5.36 5.66
CA THR A 318 -3.30 -5.17 4.30
C THR A 318 -4.19 -3.92 4.21
N ALA A 319 -4.93 -3.62 5.28
CA ALA A 319 -5.75 -2.42 5.38
C ALA A 319 -4.92 -1.13 5.36
N ILE A 320 -3.72 -1.14 5.96
CA ILE A 320 -2.79 0.00 5.87
C ILE A 320 -2.39 0.26 4.42
N LEU A 321 -2.10 -0.80 3.66
CA LEU A 321 -1.73 -0.69 2.26
C LEU A 321 -2.84 -0.08 1.41
N ILE A 322 -4.10 -0.53 1.58
CA ILE A 322 -5.22 0.05 0.83
C ILE A 322 -5.50 1.50 1.21
N ALA A 323 -5.35 1.87 2.48
CA ALA A 323 -5.52 3.25 2.94
C ALA A 323 -4.48 4.19 2.32
N TRP A 324 -3.24 3.75 2.23
CA TRP A 324 -2.16 4.49 1.58
C TRP A 324 -2.35 4.62 0.07
N LEU A 325 -2.68 3.52 -0.58
CA LEU A 325 -2.94 3.50 -2.02
C LEU A 325 -4.11 4.41 -2.39
N ALA A 326 -5.12 4.47 -1.52
CA ALA A 326 -6.28 5.36 -1.65
C ALA A 326 -6.01 6.82 -1.25
N LYS A 327 -4.78 7.17 -0.82
CA LYS A 327 -4.45 8.52 -0.32
C LYS A 327 -5.42 8.99 0.78
N PHE A 328 -5.84 8.07 1.63
CA PHE A 328 -6.76 8.32 2.74
C PHE A 328 -8.15 8.85 2.33
N ASN A 329 -8.62 8.50 1.14
CA ASN A 329 -9.97 8.80 0.67
C ASN A 329 -10.86 7.57 0.80
N PRO A 330 -11.97 7.59 1.59
CA PRO A 330 -12.84 6.43 1.81
C PRO A 330 -13.43 5.82 0.53
N PHE A 331 -13.83 6.64 -0.44
CA PHE A 331 -14.41 6.14 -1.70
C PHE A 331 -13.35 5.49 -2.60
N VAL A 332 -12.15 6.05 -2.66
CA VAL A 332 -11.04 5.44 -3.41
C VAL A 332 -10.61 4.13 -2.75
N MET A 333 -10.75 4.03 -1.41
CA MET A 333 -10.47 2.80 -0.67
C MET A 333 -11.36 1.63 -1.08
N VAL A 334 -12.61 1.87 -1.50
CA VAL A 334 -13.48 0.81 -2.05
C VAL A 334 -12.84 0.15 -3.26
N ALA A 335 -12.38 0.95 -4.21
CA ALA A 335 -11.73 0.43 -5.42
C ALA A 335 -10.40 -0.28 -5.12
N THR A 336 -9.59 0.28 -4.20
CA THR A 336 -8.31 -0.34 -3.82
C THR A 336 -8.51 -1.60 -3.00
N ALA A 337 -9.52 -1.67 -2.14
CA ALA A 337 -9.88 -2.88 -1.39
C ALA A 337 -10.34 -3.99 -2.35
N LEU A 338 -11.26 -3.68 -3.28
CA LEU A 338 -11.69 -4.61 -4.31
C LEU A 338 -10.50 -5.14 -5.12
N PHE A 339 -9.62 -4.27 -5.58
CA PHE A 339 -8.42 -4.67 -6.32
C PHE A 339 -7.54 -5.65 -5.54
N VAL A 340 -7.27 -5.35 -4.26
CA VAL A 340 -6.45 -6.21 -3.40
C VAL A 340 -7.12 -7.56 -3.12
N VAL A 341 -8.43 -7.57 -2.89
CA VAL A 341 -9.17 -8.82 -2.66
C VAL A 341 -9.21 -9.65 -3.94
N CYS A 342 -9.43 -9.04 -5.11
CA CYS A 342 -9.31 -9.75 -6.39
C CYS A 342 -7.95 -10.43 -6.55
N LEU A 343 -6.87 -9.77 -6.17
CA LEU A 343 -5.54 -10.38 -6.20
C LEU A 343 -5.46 -11.60 -5.27
N LYS A 344 -5.93 -11.47 -4.02
CA LYS A 344 -5.90 -12.57 -3.05
C LYS A 344 -6.78 -13.75 -3.47
N THR A 345 -8.00 -13.49 -3.92
CA THR A 345 -8.94 -14.53 -4.34
C THR A 345 -8.43 -15.26 -5.58
N GLY A 346 -7.95 -14.51 -6.58
CA GLY A 346 -7.40 -15.11 -7.80
C GLY A 346 -6.15 -15.96 -7.54
N THR A 347 -5.23 -15.50 -6.69
CA THR A 347 -4.04 -16.28 -6.32
C THR A 347 -4.38 -17.46 -5.42
N GLY A 348 -5.38 -17.33 -4.55
CA GLY A 348 -5.92 -18.42 -3.74
C GLY A 348 -6.49 -19.56 -4.61
N GLN A 349 -7.19 -19.22 -5.71
CA GLN A 349 -7.70 -20.22 -6.66
C GLN A 349 -6.57 -20.96 -7.37
N ILE A 350 -5.50 -20.29 -7.74
CA ILE A 350 -4.31 -20.94 -8.31
C ILE A 350 -3.77 -21.99 -7.34
N ASN A 351 -3.67 -21.64 -6.06
CA ASN A 351 -3.18 -22.57 -5.04
C ASN A 351 -4.07 -23.82 -4.93
N MET A 352 -5.39 -23.67 -5.02
CA MET A 352 -6.36 -24.78 -4.97
C MET A 352 -6.27 -25.67 -6.22
N ASP A 353 -6.30 -25.10 -7.42
CA ASP A 353 -6.35 -25.85 -8.69
C ASP A 353 -5.05 -26.61 -8.98
N TYR A 354 -3.90 -26.07 -8.54
CA TYR A 354 -2.59 -26.72 -8.76
C TYR A 354 -2.09 -27.48 -7.53
N SER A 355 -2.88 -27.58 -6.46
CA SER A 355 -2.56 -28.37 -5.25
C SER A 355 -1.13 -28.09 -4.71
N LEU A 356 -0.76 -26.79 -4.66
CA LEU A 356 0.62 -26.38 -4.30
C LEU A 356 0.98 -26.67 -2.83
N GLY A 357 0.09 -27.30 -2.08
CA GLY A 357 0.30 -27.76 -0.70
C GLY A 357 0.49 -26.66 0.35
N SER A 358 0.66 -25.39 -0.07
CA SER A 358 0.85 -24.26 0.83
C SER A 358 0.32 -22.97 0.22
N THR A 359 -0.13 -22.05 1.07
CA THR A 359 -0.57 -20.70 0.66
C THR A 359 0.59 -19.78 0.24
N TYR A 360 1.85 -20.20 0.43
CA TYR A 360 3.03 -19.38 0.21
C TYR A 360 3.16 -18.87 -1.22
N PHE A 361 2.76 -19.66 -2.23
CA PHE A 361 2.78 -19.18 -3.61
C PHE A 361 1.83 -17.99 -3.81
N ALA A 362 0.62 -18.08 -3.28
CA ALA A 362 -0.36 -16.99 -3.33
C ALA A 362 0.15 -15.73 -2.63
N ASP A 363 0.81 -15.89 -1.47
CA ASP A 363 1.41 -14.80 -0.71
C ASP A 363 2.58 -14.16 -1.46
N ILE A 364 3.46 -14.95 -2.10
CA ILE A 364 4.56 -14.46 -2.93
C ILE A 364 4.03 -13.64 -4.11
N VAL A 365 3.06 -14.18 -4.86
CA VAL A 365 2.46 -13.48 -6.00
C VAL A 365 1.80 -12.18 -5.56
N THR A 366 1.05 -12.22 -4.47
CA THR A 366 0.42 -11.03 -3.88
C THR A 366 1.47 -10.00 -3.45
N GLY A 367 2.56 -10.44 -2.82
CA GLY A 367 3.68 -9.59 -2.42
C GLY A 367 4.37 -8.91 -3.61
N ILE A 368 4.63 -9.64 -4.69
CA ILE A 368 5.20 -9.10 -5.94
C ILE A 368 4.28 -8.04 -6.53
N LEU A 369 2.98 -8.34 -6.66
CA LEU A 369 2.01 -7.39 -7.18
C LEU A 369 1.96 -6.11 -6.33
N PHE A 370 1.96 -6.24 -5.00
CA PHE A 370 2.03 -5.08 -4.11
C PHE A 370 3.32 -4.28 -4.28
N PHE A 371 4.46 -4.94 -4.39
CA PHE A 371 5.74 -4.27 -4.62
C PHE A 371 5.72 -3.40 -5.88
N PHE A 372 5.21 -3.93 -6.99
CA PHE A 372 5.09 -3.18 -8.24
C PHE A 372 4.06 -2.04 -8.16
N VAL A 373 2.93 -2.27 -7.48
CA VAL A 373 1.90 -1.23 -7.30
C VAL A 373 2.43 -0.08 -6.44
N ILE A 374 3.08 -0.37 -5.31
CA ILE A 374 3.72 0.66 -4.46
C ILE A 374 4.87 1.34 -5.22
N GLY A 375 5.69 0.57 -5.95
CA GLY A 375 6.73 1.09 -6.81
C GLY A 375 6.20 2.07 -7.86
N SER A 376 5.03 1.82 -8.44
CA SER A 376 4.38 2.72 -9.40
C SER A 376 4.05 4.08 -8.80
N GLU A 377 3.62 4.11 -7.54
CA GLU A 377 3.33 5.37 -6.83
C GLU A 377 4.60 6.18 -6.59
N PHE A 378 5.74 5.51 -6.29
CA PHE A 378 7.04 6.17 -6.21
C PHE A 378 7.41 6.84 -7.55
N PHE A 379 7.32 6.13 -8.68
CA PHE A 379 7.63 6.70 -10.00
C PHE A 379 6.63 7.78 -10.44
N THR A 380 5.42 7.77 -9.94
CA THR A 380 4.42 8.81 -10.17
C THR A 380 4.77 10.09 -9.42
N ASN A 381 5.27 10.00 -8.20
CA ASN A 381 5.53 11.15 -7.32
C ASN A 381 6.95 11.71 -7.47
N TYR A 382 7.93 10.89 -7.90
CA TYR A 382 9.35 11.26 -7.97
C TYR A 382 9.90 11.07 -9.39
N LYS A 383 10.83 11.93 -9.77
CA LYS A 383 11.68 11.78 -10.97
C LYS A 383 13.08 11.37 -10.54
N ILE A 384 13.56 10.28 -11.11
CA ILE A 384 14.96 9.89 -11.00
C ILE A 384 15.71 10.57 -12.16
N LYS A 385 16.61 11.50 -11.83
CA LYS A 385 17.54 12.09 -12.79
C LYS A 385 18.88 11.38 -12.67
N ALA A 386 19.37 10.85 -13.78
CA ALA A 386 20.70 10.29 -13.82
C ALA A 386 21.75 11.41 -13.61
N GLY A 387 22.69 11.20 -12.71
CA GLY A 387 23.80 12.10 -12.48
C GLY A 387 24.71 12.24 -13.72
N SER A 388 25.59 13.23 -13.73
CA SER A 388 26.48 13.55 -14.86
C SER A 388 27.29 12.35 -15.36
N ARG A 389 27.75 11.50 -14.45
CA ARG A 389 28.52 10.27 -14.78
C ARG A 389 27.70 9.25 -15.57
N ILE A 390 26.43 8.99 -15.16
CA ILE A 390 25.57 8.01 -15.83
C ILE A 390 25.14 8.55 -17.20
N ARG A 391 24.86 9.85 -17.31
CA ARG A 391 24.58 10.47 -18.62
C ARG A 391 25.75 10.29 -19.57
N GLY A 392 26.99 10.50 -19.10
CA GLY A 392 28.19 10.27 -19.92
C GLY A 392 28.32 8.82 -20.40
N ILE A 393 27.96 7.84 -19.59
CA ILE A 393 27.96 6.41 -19.96
C ILE A 393 26.85 6.12 -21.00
N ILE A 394 25.64 6.62 -20.76
CA ILE A 394 24.50 6.45 -21.68
C ILE A 394 24.80 7.10 -23.04
N ASP A 395 25.42 8.28 -23.06
CA ASP A 395 25.79 8.96 -24.30
C ASP A 395 26.92 8.24 -25.04
N ARG A 396 27.86 7.61 -24.35
CA ARG A 396 28.88 6.74 -24.96
C ARG A 396 28.22 5.49 -25.58
N ILE A 397 27.32 4.85 -24.88
CA ILE A 397 26.58 3.68 -25.39
C ILE A 397 25.74 4.06 -26.60
N LYS A 398 25.00 5.19 -26.57
CA LYS A 398 24.24 5.69 -27.72
C LYS A 398 25.13 6.01 -28.94
N LYS A 399 26.32 6.57 -28.69
CA LYS A 399 27.30 6.83 -29.77
C LYS A 399 27.82 5.54 -30.39
N LEU A 400 28.05 4.49 -29.57
CA LEU A 400 28.47 3.16 -30.04
C LEU A 400 27.40 2.50 -30.92
N PHE A 401 26.13 2.53 -30.48
CA PHE A 401 25.03 1.99 -31.28
C PHE A 401 24.79 2.78 -32.56
N ARG A 402 24.91 4.12 -32.55
CA ARG A 402 24.77 4.97 -33.73
C ARG A 402 25.93 4.79 -34.73
N LYS A 403 27.13 4.40 -34.23
CA LYS A 403 28.29 4.10 -35.10
C LYS A 403 28.12 2.74 -35.78
N LYS A 404 27.45 1.77 -35.10
CA LYS A 404 27.17 0.44 -35.64
C LYS A 404 26.06 0.48 -36.73
N GLU A 405 25.12 1.43 -36.62
CA GLU A 405 24.02 1.62 -37.58
C GLU A 405 24.47 2.37 -38.87
N LYS A 406 25.56 3.15 -38.77
CA LYS A 406 26.15 3.85 -39.92
C LYS A 406 27.22 3.03 -40.68
N ALA A 407 27.75 1.97 -40.08
CA ALA A 407 28.79 1.15 -40.72
C ALA A 407 28.27 0.32 -41.92
N PRO A 408 27.08 -0.31 -41.92
CA PRO A 408 26.61 -1.05 -43.09
C PRO A 408 26.15 -0.18 -44.27
N ALA A 409 25.80 1.10 -44.03
CA ALA A 409 25.37 2.00 -45.10
C ALA A 409 26.57 2.59 -45.93
N ALA A 410 27.74 2.70 -45.29
CA ALA A 410 28.94 3.20 -45.99
C ALA A 410 29.60 2.09 -46.84
N GLU A 411 29.52 0.83 -46.41
CA GLU A 411 30.09 -0.31 -47.16
C GLU A 411 29.23 -0.66 -48.39
N ASN A 412 27.90 -0.47 -48.30
CA ASN A 412 27.00 -0.65 -49.45
C ASN A 412 27.08 0.50 -50.48
N MET A 413 27.49 1.69 -50.07
CA MET A 413 27.74 2.81 -51.03
C MET A 413 29.11 2.68 -51.73
N ALA A 414 30.11 2.15 -51.08
CA ALA A 414 31.41 1.89 -51.68
C ALA A 414 31.34 0.74 -52.70
N SER A 415 30.54 -0.29 -52.44
CA SER A 415 30.34 -1.40 -53.39
C SER A 415 29.45 -1.07 -54.57
N ALA A 416 28.54 -0.08 -54.43
CA ALA A 416 27.72 0.42 -55.55
C ALA A 416 28.50 1.37 -56.48
N GLY A 417 29.46 2.14 -55.97
CA GLY A 417 30.37 2.97 -56.77
C GLY A 417 31.32 2.14 -57.68
N ASP A 418 31.86 1.03 -57.15
CA ASP A 418 32.79 0.14 -57.87
C ASP A 418 32.10 -0.68 -58.98
N ILE A 419 30.78 -0.86 -58.92
CA ILE A 419 30.00 -1.57 -59.95
C ILE A 419 29.63 -0.61 -61.10
N SER A 420 29.43 0.72 -60.84
CA SER A 420 29.14 1.71 -61.89
C SER A 420 30.36 2.05 -62.74
N GLU A 421 31.56 2.07 -62.15
CA GLU A 421 32.82 2.35 -62.88
C GLU A 421 33.23 1.19 -63.81
N LYS A 422 32.94 -0.06 -63.44
CA LYS A 422 33.20 -1.27 -64.26
C LYS A 422 32.21 -1.45 -65.42
N THR A 423 31.01 -0.87 -65.35
CA THR A 423 30.02 -0.92 -66.44
C THR A 423 30.24 0.17 -67.49
N GLU A 424 30.80 1.34 -67.14
CA GLU A 424 31.18 2.35 -68.10
C GLU A 424 32.38 1.99 -68.98
N ASP A 425 33.42 1.31 -68.42
CA ASP A 425 34.58 0.80 -69.12
C ASP A 425 34.26 -0.40 -70.05
N ALA A 426 33.22 -1.16 -69.78
CA ALA A 426 32.78 -2.27 -70.63
C ALA A 426 32.01 -1.81 -71.86
N ASP A 427 31.23 -0.69 -71.77
CA ASP A 427 30.44 -0.15 -72.90
C ASP A 427 31.31 0.62 -73.92
N VAL A 428 32.42 1.23 -73.47
CA VAL A 428 33.38 1.95 -74.38
C VAL A 428 34.24 0.95 -75.18
N SER A 429 34.52 -0.27 -74.66
CA SER A 429 35.28 -1.28 -75.41
C SER A 429 34.45 -2.03 -76.48
N GLU A 430 33.13 -2.08 -76.33
CA GLU A 430 32.25 -2.77 -77.30
C GLU A 430 31.86 -1.91 -78.46
N HIS A 431 31.94 -0.52 -78.39
CA HIS A 431 31.72 0.39 -79.50
C HIS A 431 32.92 0.55 -80.38
N THR A 432 34.17 0.34 -79.88
CA THR A 432 35.40 0.43 -80.73
C THR A 432 35.63 -0.84 -81.56
N ASN A 433 35.09 -1.96 -81.19
CA ASN A 433 35.29 -3.23 -81.88
C ASN A 433 34.24 -3.50 -82.99
N LYS A 434 33.19 -2.66 -83.11
CA LYS A 434 32.19 -2.76 -84.20
C LYS A 434 32.46 -1.89 -85.47
N GLU A 435 33.42 -0.94 -85.37
CA GLU A 435 33.84 -0.11 -86.57
C GLU A 435 34.96 -0.69 -87.38
N GLU A 436 35.73 -1.74 -86.83
CA GLU A 436 36.82 -2.31 -87.66
C GLU A 436 36.41 -3.53 -88.48
N ILE A 437 35.18 -4.00 -88.51
CA ILE A 437 34.72 -5.15 -89.30
C ILE A 437 33.83 -4.71 -90.49
N LYS A 438 33.83 -3.42 -90.84
CA LYS A 438 33.23 -2.95 -92.12
C LYS A 438 34.17 -2.08 -92.93
N LYS A 439 35.32 -2.63 -93.36
CA LYS A 439 36.02 -2.21 -94.54
C LYS A 439 36.61 -3.39 -95.27
#